data_d67ccf7235197c16bb89eb1e79eba92d
#
_entry.id   d67ccf7235197c16bb89eb1e79eba92d
#
_cell.length_a   1.000
_cell.length_b   1.000
_cell.length_c   1.000
_cell.angle_alpha   90.00
_cell.angle_beta   90.00
_cell.angle_gamma   90.00
#
_symmetry.space_group_name_H-M   'P 1'
#
loop_
_entity.id
_entity.type
_entity.pdbx_description
1 polymer ?
#
loop_
_entity_poly.entity_id
_entity_poly.type
_entity_poly.pdbx_seq_one_letter_code
_entity_poly.pdbx_strand_id
1 'polypeptide(L)'
;MNTQPASGRTGAPPAPGPSRRRKLAILAICSTSLFIVGVDVTAVNVALPSLERDLNAGVSGLQWTVDAYTVVMASLLMLGGSMADRFGRRRVFMTGLTVFTLASLLCSLAPSVGSLVASRVLQAVGASMMNPVAMSIITNTFTEPRERAQAVGAWGAVFGISMAVGPVIGGALLEIGDWRAIFLINLPMGLAAILLTLRFVPESRAPKPRRFDPVGQVAVIALLAGLTYGIIEAPHLGWLSAPILSVLLVAAAALVTLLLYERRRPEALINPRFFHSIPFASATVISVAAFAAFGGFLFLNTLYLQGARGFSPLEAGLATVPMALMIVVAAPISGRIVGRHGPRLPLVLAGVLLAAGSGMLIGVDYDVALPWLLGAYAVFGAGFGLVNAPITNTAVSGMPRAQAGVASAIATTSRQVGQTLGVAIVGAIIASSAATSGPGTAALSRPAWLTLTAAGVLVLLLGVLATSNRALASARITAKRLNPEALAA
;
A
#
# COMPACT_ATOMS: atom_id res chain seq x y z
N MET A 1 -52.17 11.88 -45.03
CA MET A 1 -52.60 12.25 -43.68
C MET A 1 -52.40 11.00 -42.81
N ASN A 2 -51.27 10.92 -42.12
CA ASN A 2 -51.01 9.84 -41.17
C ASN A 2 -50.31 10.50 -39.97
N THR A 3 -51.11 10.83 -38.96
CA THR A 3 -50.69 11.42 -37.69
C THR A 3 -50.25 10.29 -36.78
N GLN A 4 -48.94 10.16 -36.51
CA GLN A 4 -48.40 9.36 -35.41
C GLN A 4 -48.63 10.11 -34.09
N PRO A 5 -49.14 9.46 -33.03
CA PRO A 5 -49.22 10.10 -31.73
C PRO A 5 -47.82 10.09 -31.05
N ALA A 6 -47.37 11.30 -30.69
CA ALA A 6 -46.18 11.49 -29.87
C ALA A 6 -46.40 10.84 -28.47
N SER A 7 -45.72 9.73 -28.19
CA SER A 7 -45.65 9.16 -26.85
C SER A 7 -44.75 10.02 -25.95
N GLY A 8 -45.37 10.95 -25.26
CA GLY A 8 -44.75 11.72 -24.19
C GLY A 8 -44.33 10.79 -23.05
N ARG A 9 -43.07 10.33 -23.02
CA ARG A 9 -42.47 9.81 -21.80
C ARG A 9 -42.23 10.97 -20.85
N THR A 10 -43.19 11.22 -19.98
CA THR A 10 -42.99 12.04 -18.77
C THR A 10 -41.93 11.38 -17.93
N GLY A 11 -40.65 11.75 -18.16
CA GLY A 11 -39.56 11.38 -17.30
C GLY A 11 -39.79 11.99 -15.93
N ALA A 12 -40.07 11.14 -14.92
CA ALA A 12 -40.04 11.59 -13.53
C ALA A 12 -38.71 12.31 -13.27
N PRO A 13 -38.71 13.43 -12.54
CA PRO A 13 -37.49 14.16 -12.24
C PRO A 13 -36.52 13.22 -11.52
N PRO A 14 -35.22 13.23 -11.84
CA PRO A 14 -34.25 12.38 -11.17
C PRO A 14 -34.33 12.62 -9.67
N ALA A 15 -34.37 11.55 -8.89
CA ALA A 15 -34.44 11.62 -7.44
C ALA A 15 -33.33 12.54 -6.91
N PRO A 16 -33.63 13.45 -5.96
CA PRO A 16 -32.65 14.39 -5.45
C PRO A 16 -31.43 13.63 -4.90
N GLY A 17 -30.25 13.99 -5.36
CA GLY A 17 -29.00 13.40 -4.94
C GLY A 17 -28.82 13.49 -3.42
N PRO A 18 -27.91 12.70 -2.81
CA PRO A 18 -27.73 12.69 -1.35
C PRO A 18 -27.36 14.10 -0.86
N SER A 19 -27.96 14.50 0.27
CA SER A 19 -27.69 15.81 0.89
C SER A 19 -26.19 15.97 1.19
N ARG A 20 -25.68 17.20 1.25
CA ARG A 20 -24.27 17.50 1.54
C ARG A 20 -23.82 16.85 2.87
N ARG A 21 -24.67 16.85 3.90
CA ARG A 21 -24.37 16.17 5.18
C ARG A 21 -24.18 14.68 5.00
N ARG A 22 -25.01 14.03 4.19
CA ARG A 22 -24.87 12.59 3.90
C ARG A 22 -23.59 12.28 3.08
N LYS A 23 -23.27 13.11 2.09
CA LYS A 23 -22.01 12.99 1.32
C LYS A 23 -20.78 13.07 2.25
N LEU A 24 -20.74 14.03 3.17
CA LEU A 24 -19.64 14.19 4.13
C LEU A 24 -19.57 13.02 5.11
N ALA A 25 -20.71 12.50 5.60
CA ALA A 25 -20.74 11.31 6.45
C ALA A 25 -20.16 10.09 5.71
N ILE A 26 -20.53 9.86 4.46
CA ILE A 26 -19.98 8.78 3.63
C ILE A 26 -18.46 8.93 3.45
N LEU A 27 -18.00 10.14 3.18
CA LEU A 27 -16.56 10.42 3.08
C LEU A 27 -15.83 10.12 4.39
N ALA A 28 -16.37 10.56 5.53
CA ALA A 28 -15.80 10.29 6.85
C ALA A 28 -15.72 8.78 7.15
N ILE A 29 -16.78 8.01 6.85
CA ILE A 29 -16.81 6.55 7.02
C ILE A 29 -15.73 5.87 6.17
N CYS A 30 -15.63 6.23 4.89
CA CYS A 30 -14.60 5.69 3.99
C CYS A 30 -13.19 6.11 4.43
N SER A 31 -13.04 7.31 4.99
CA SER A 31 -11.76 7.80 5.53
C SER A 31 -11.38 7.08 6.82
N THR A 32 -12.35 6.76 7.69
CA THR A 32 -12.10 5.98 8.92
C THR A 32 -11.60 4.59 8.58
N SER A 33 -12.15 3.91 7.56
CA SER A 33 -11.65 2.60 7.15
C SER A 33 -10.20 2.63 6.68
N LEU A 34 -9.83 3.67 5.93
CA LEU A 34 -8.45 3.86 5.48
C LEU A 34 -7.51 4.21 6.65
N PHE A 35 -8.00 5.02 7.60
CA PHE A 35 -7.26 5.39 8.80
C PHE A 35 -6.92 4.17 9.66
N ILE A 36 -7.91 3.30 9.92
CA ILE A 36 -7.71 2.05 10.68
C ILE A 36 -6.64 1.18 10.02
N VAL A 37 -6.73 0.95 8.70
CA VAL A 37 -5.76 0.16 7.94
C VAL A 37 -4.37 0.78 8.00
N GLY A 38 -4.25 2.10 7.85
CA GLY A 38 -2.97 2.79 7.86
C GLY A 38 -2.29 2.80 9.24
N VAL A 39 -3.07 2.99 10.31
CA VAL A 39 -2.56 2.89 11.70
C VAL A 39 -2.13 1.45 11.99
N ASP A 40 -2.96 0.45 11.66
CA ASP A 40 -2.65 -0.96 11.91
C ASP A 40 -1.33 -1.38 11.26
N VAL A 41 -1.10 -0.99 10.00
CA VAL A 41 0.14 -1.31 9.27
C VAL A 41 1.38 -0.70 9.91
N THR A 42 1.28 0.48 10.50
CA THR A 42 2.45 1.20 11.04
C THR A 42 2.64 1.03 12.54
N ALA A 43 1.55 0.92 13.32
CA ALA A 43 1.61 0.70 14.77
C ALA A 43 2.20 -0.68 15.13
N VAL A 44 1.90 -1.73 14.33
CA VAL A 44 2.45 -3.07 14.54
C VAL A 44 3.98 -3.08 14.47
N ASN A 45 4.61 -2.22 13.65
CA ASN A 45 6.08 -2.15 13.61
C ASN A 45 6.65 -1.75 14.97
N VAL A 46 6.03 -0.80 15.69
CA VAL A 46 6.49 -0.36 17.01
C VAL A 46 6.37 -1.49 18.06
N ALA A 47 5.43 -2.42 17.87
CA ALA A 47 5.21 -3.55 18.77
C ALA A 47 6.17 -4.72 18.55
N LEU A 48 6.95 -4.75 17.47
CA LEU A 48 7.79 -5.91 17.12
C LEU A 48 8.71 -6.38 18.26
N PRO A 49 9.44 -5.51 19.00
CA PRO A 49 10.27 -5.96 20.10
C PRO A 49 9.48 -6.52 21.30
N SER A 50 8.26 -6.05 21.53
CA SER A 50 7.37 -6.61 22.55
C SER A 50 6.82 -7.97 22.13
N LEU A 51 6.45 -8.13 20.85
CA LEU A 51 6.06 -9.42 20.27
C LEU A 51 7.19 -10.44 20.31
N GLU A 52 8.44 -10.01 20.04
CA GLU A 52 9.63 -10.86 20.14
C GLU A 52 9.76 -11.44 21.53
N ARG A 53 9.66 -10.62 22.57
CA ARG A 53 9.80 -11.04 23.97
C ARG A 53 8.65 -11.92 24.45
N ASP A 54 7.41 -11.52 24.17
CA ASP A 54 6.21 -12.18 24.72
C ASP A 54 5.89 -13.50 24.02
N LEU A 55 6.13 -13.60 22.72
CA LEU A 55 5.82 -14.78 21.92
C LEU A 55 7.05 -15.59 21.54
N ASN A 56 8.25 -15.22 22.05
CA ASN A 56 9.55 -15.80 21.68
C ASN A 56 9.74 -15.87 20.17
N ALA A 57 9.40 -14.77 19.47
CA ALA A 57 9.44 -14.68 18.02
C ALA A 57 10.88 -14.42 17.55
N GLY A 58 11.42 -15.25 16.68
CA GLY A 58 12.63 -14.90 15.93
C GLY A 58 12.36 -13.85 14.86
N VAL A 59 13.42 -13.36 14.19
CA VAL A 59 13.33 -12.34 13.12
C VAL A 59 12.33 -12.74 12.02
N SER A 60 12.32 -14.00 11.58
CA SER A 60 11.34 -14.54 10.63
C SER A 60 9.89 -14.38 11.13
N GLY A 61 9.62 -14.69 12.41
CA GLY A 61 8.30 -14.51 13.02
C GLY A 61 7.84 -13.05 13.04
N LEU A 62 8.77 -12.11 13.31
CA LEU A 62 8.49 -10.67 13.25
C LEU A 62 8.17 -10.22 11.81
N GLN A 63 8.95 -10.68 10.84
CA GLN A 63 8.69 -10.42 9.42
C GLN A 63 7.33 -10.95 9.00
N TRP A 64 7.00 -12.21 9.33
CA TRP A 64 5.70 -12.80 9.01
C TRP A 64 4.52 -12.08 9.66
N THR A 65 4.69 -11.54 10.87
CA THR A 65 3.65 -10.72 11.52
C THR A 65 3.27 -9.50 10.68
N VAL A 66 4.24 -8.86 9.99
CA VAL A 66 4.00 -7.72 9.10
C VAL A 66 3.64 -8.20 7.69
N ASP A 67 4.40 -9.12 7.12
CA ASP A 67 4.35 -9.47 5.71
C ASP A 67 3.16 -10.36 5.35
N ALA A 68 2.68 -11.23 6.23
CA ALA A 68 1.48 -12.01 5.97
C ALA A 68 0.28 -11.11 5.67
N TYR A 69 0.15 -10.00 6.40
CA TYR A 69 -0.89 -9.01 6.16
C TYR A 69 -0.70 -8.30 4.81
N THR A 70 0.49 -7.79 4.53
CA THR A 70 0.75 -6.99 3.33
C THR A 70 0.71 -7.82 2.05
N VAL A 71 1.21 -9.07 2.08
CA VAL A 71 1.13 -10.02 0.95
C VAL A 71 -0.31 -10.36 0.60
N VAL A 72 -1.10 -10.75 1.60
CA VAL A 72 -2.50 -11.13 1.37
C VAL A 72 -3.31 -9.94 0.89
N MET A 73 -3.09 -8.76 1.51
CA MET A 73 -3.74 -7.53 1.07
C MET A 73 -3.36 -7.18 -0.37
N ALA A 74 -2.07 -7.21 -0.73
CA ALA A 74 -1.60 -6.97 -2.09
C ALA A 74 -2.22 -7.93 -3.10
N SER A 75 -2.25 -9.21 -2.75
CA SER A 75 -2.79 -10.27 -3.59
C SER A 75 -4.28 -10.14 -3.86
N LEU A 76 -5.07 -9.72 -2.86
CA LEU A 76 -6.53 -9.71 -2.92
C LEU A 76 -7.14 -8.33 -3.24
N LEU A 77 -6.34 -7.27 -3.33
CA LEU A 77 -6.84 -5.89 -3.52
C LEU A 77 -7.73 -5.75 -4.78
N MET A 78 -7.30 -6.33 -5.89
CA MET A 78 -8.04 -6.30 -7.16
C MET A 78 -9.31 -7.15 -7.09
N LEU A 79 -9.24 -8.29 -6.40
CA LEU A 79 -10.39 -9.16 -6.14
C LEU A 79 -11.47 -8.42 -5.33
N GLY A 80 -11.09 -7.73 -4.25
CA GLY A 80 -12.01 -6.95 -3.43
C GLY A 80 -12.78 -5.91 -4.25
N GLY A 81 -12.10 -5.19 -5.16
CA GLY A 81 -12.74 -4.25 -6.07
C GLY A 81 -13.74 -4.91 -7.02
N SER A 82 -13.38 -6.03 -7.66
CA SER A 82 -14.27 -6.75 -8.59
C SER A 82 -15.47 -7.41 -7.87
N MET A 83 -15.29 -7.88 -6.65
CA MET A 83 -16.39 -8.38 -5.80
C MET A 83 -17.38 -7.26 -5.47
N ALA A 84 -16.91 -6.06 -5.15
CA ALA A 84 -17.78 -4.92 -4.87
C ALA A 84 -18.65 -4.50 -6.06
N ASP A 85 -18.07 -4.51 -7.25
CA ASP A 85 -18.81 -4.20 -8.48
C ASP A 85 -19.90 -5.25 -8.77
N ARG A 86 -19.67 -6.52 -8.42
CA ARG A 86 -20.58 -7.63 -8.67
C ARG A 86 -21.65 -7.82 -7.58
N PHE A 87 -21.23 -7.88 -6.30
CA PHE A 87 -22.11 -8.22 -5.18
C PHE A 87 -22.71 -7.00 -4.49
N GLY A 88 -22.18 -5.81 -4.75
CA GLY A 88 -22.60 -4.56 -4.15
C GLY A 88 -21.52 -3.97 -3.23
N ARG A 89 -21.28 -2.68 -3.41
CA ARG A 89 -20.20 -1.96 -2.74
C ARG A 89 -20.38 -1.88 -1.23
N ARG A 90 -21.61 -1.54 -0.77
CA ARG A 90 -21.91 -1.50 0.65
C ARG A 90 -21.75 -2.87 1.32
N ARG A 91 -22.26 -3.94 0.67
CA ARG A 91 -22.17 -5.31 1.22
C ARG A 91 -20.71 -5.74 1.36
N VAL A 92 -19.91 -5.61 0.30
CA VAL A 92 -18.49 -6.03 0.33
C VAL A 92 -17.70 -5.17 1.32
N PHE A 93 -17.94 -3.85 1.39
CA PHE A 93 -17.31 -2.96 2.35
C PHE A 93 -17.63 -3.37 3.80
N MET A 94 -18.89 -3.68 4.10
CA MET A 94 -19.30 -4.16 5.42
C MET A 94 -18.69 -5.50 5.77
N THR A 95 -18.68 -6.46 4.83
CA THR A 95 -18.00 -7.75 5.04
C THR A 95 -16.52 -7.53 5.35
N GLY A 96 -15.83 -6.64 4.60
CA GLY A 96 -14.45 -6.27 4.86
C GLY A 96 -14.22 -5.70 6.25
N LEU A 97 -15.06 -4.73 6.67
CA LEU A 97 -14.99 -4.15 8.02
C LEU A 97 -15.24 -5.20 9.11
N THR A 98 -16.23 -6.08 8.93
CA THR A 98 -16.57 -7.13 9.91
C THR A 98 -15.41 -8.14 10.03
N VAL A 99 -14.92 -8.65 8.90
CA VAL A 99 -13.79 -9.59 8.89
C VAL A 99 -12.55 -8.95 9.51
N PHE A 100 -12.22 -7.70 9.16
CA PHE A 100 -11.10 -6.97 9.72
C PHE A 100 -11.20 -6.80 11.24
N THR A 101 -12.40 -6.40 11.72
CA THR A 101 -12.63 -6.15 13.14
C THR A 101 -12.56 -7.44 13.96
N LEU A 102 -13.20 -8.53 13.48
CA LEU A 102 -13.13 -9.83 14.13
C LEU A 102 -11.71 -10.42 14.12
N ALA A 103 -11.01 -10.29 13.00
CA ALA A 103 -9.61 -10.72 12.90
C ALA A 103 -8.69 -9.90 13.82
N SER A 104 -8.95 -8.60 14.01
CA SER A 104 -8.22 -7.78 14.99
C SER A 104 -8.43 -8.29 16.41
N LEU A 105 -9.64 -8.74 16.77
CA LEU A 105 -9.88 -9.41 18.04
C LEU A 105 -9.06 -10.71 18.14
N LEU A 106 -9.04 -11.54 17.09
CA LEU A 106 -8.24 -12.77 17.08
C LEU A 106 -6.73 -12.47 17.19
N CYS A 107 -6.23 -11.40 16.55
CA CYS A 107 -4.85 -10.95 16.73
C CYS A 107 -4.56 -10.62 18.20
N SER A 108 -5.46 -9.91 18.89
CA SER A 108 -5.28 -9.55 20.29
C SER A 108 -5.33 -10.76 21.24
N LEU A 109 -5.97 -11.85 20.85
CA LEU A 109 -6.10 -13.07 21.63
C LEU A 109 -5.02 -14.12 21.27
N ALA A 110 -4.11 -13.82 20.35
CA ALA A 110 -3.15 -14.76 19.82
C ALA A 110 -2.16 -15.25 20.92
N PRO A 111 -2.07 -16.58 21.18
CA PRO A 111 -1.17 -17.16 22.17
C PRO A 111 0.22 -17.50 21.60
N SER A 112 0.42 -17.41 20.28
CA SER A 112 1.66 -17.75 19.58
C SER A 112 1.85 -16.93 18.31
N VAL A 113 3.08 -16.86 17.80
CA VAL A 113 3.39 -16.20 16.52
C VAL A 113 2.56 -16.79 15.37
N GLY A 114 2.44 -18.12 15.30
CA GLY A 114 1.68 -18.79 14.25
C GLY A 114 0.19 -18.42 14.26
N SER A 115 -0.44 -18.33 15.43
CA SER A 115 -1.83 -17.89 15.55
C SER A 115 -2.00 -16.41 15.24
N LEU A 116 -1.02 -15.57 15.59
CA LEU A 116 -1.00 -14.17 15.24
C LEU A 116 -0.90 -13.99 13.71
N VAL A 117 0.04 -14.68 13.06
CA VAL A 117 0.21 -14.67 11.60
C VAL A 117 -1.08 -15.12 10.88
N ALA A 118 -1.71 -16.22 11.33
CA ALA A 118 -2.98 -16.68 10.76
C ALA A 118 -4.10 -15.63 10.91
N SER A 119 -4.17 -14.97 12.07
CA SER A 119 -5.13 -13.88 12.31
C SER A 119 -4.84 -12.66 11.45
N ARG A 120 -3.56 -12.34 11.21
CA ARG A 120 -3.11 -11.28 10.29
C ARG A 120 -3.51 -11.56 8.84
N VAL A 121 -3.42 -12.82 8.39
CA VAL A 121 -3.93 -13.25 7.08
C VAL A 121 -5.43 -12.94 6.97
N LEU A 122 -6.22 -13.33 7.97
CA LEU A 122 -7.66 -13.08 7.97
C LEU A 122 -7.97 -11.57 8.01
N GLN A 123 -7.23 -10.79 8.80
CA GLN A 123 -7.35 -9.35 8.88
C GLN A 123 -7.07 -8.68 7.52
N ALA A 124 -6.06 -9.17 6.80
CA ALA A 124 -5.71 -8.68 5.46
C ALA A 124 -6.79 -8.99 4.41
N VAL A 125 -7.47 -10.14 4.51
CA VAL A 125 -8.66 -10.44 3.68
C VAL A 125 -9.71 -9.36 3.87
N GLY A 126 -10.01 -8.97 5.12
CA GLY A 126 -10.93 -7.86 5.42
C GLY A 126 -10.45 -6.54 4.81
N ALA A 127 -9.18 -6.17 5.04
CA ALA A 127 -8.59 -4.93 4.56
C ALA A 127 -8.59 -4.81 3.02
N SER A 128 -8.37 -5.92 2.30
CA SER A 128 -8.40 -5.96 0.84
C SER A 128 -9.75 -5.59 0.23
N MET A 129 -10.83 -5.81 0.99
CA MET A 129 -12.18 -5.43 0.61
C MET A 129 -12.52 -3.98 0.99
N MET A 130 -11.78 -3.35 1.90
CA MET A 130 -12.10 -2.01 2.41
C MET A 130 -11.63 -0.91 1.46
N ASN A 131 -10.33 -0.84 1.17
CA ASN A 131 -9.72 0.30 0.47
C ASN A 131 -10.24 0.53 -0.97
N PRO A 132 -10.25 -0.47 -1.89
CA PRO A 132 -10.75 -0.25 -3.25
C PRO A 132 -12.25 0.02 -3.28
N VAL A 133 -12.99 -0.57 -2.33
CA VAL A 133 -14.44 -0.37 -2.24
C VAL A 133 -14.79 0.99 -1.68
N ALA A 134 -14.06 1.49 -0.68
CA ALA A 134 -14.21 2.86 -0.18
C ALA A 134 -14.01 3.90 -1.29
N MET A 135 -12.96 3.74 -2.11
CA MET A 135 -12.73 4.61 -3.26
C MET A 135 -13.91 4.54 -4.26
N SER A 136 -14.44 3.34 -4.53
CA SER A 136 -15.60 3.17 -5.40
C SER A 136 -16.86 3.82 -4.82
N ILE A 137 -17.08 3.76 -3.51
CA ILE A 137 -18.20 4.43 -2.83
C ILE A 137 -18.06 5.96 -2.95
N ILE A 138 -16.86 6.51 -2.70
CA ILE A 138 -16.57 7.94 -2.81
C ILE A 138 -16.83 8.43 -4.22
N THR A 139 -16.26 7.77 -5.24
CA THR A 139 -16.40 8.19 -6.64
C THR A 139 -17.84 8.11 -7.15
N ASN A 140 -18.63 7.19 -6.63
CA ASN A 140 -20.07 7.08 -6.96
C ASN A 140 -20.94 8.08 -6.19
N THR A 141 -20.53 8.50 -5.00
CA THR A 141 -21.25 9.48 -4.16
C THR A 141 -21.03 10.92 -4.65
N PHE A 142 -19.79 11.24 -5.06
CA PHE A 142 -19.40 12.55 -5.55
C PHE A 142 -19.32 12.54 -7.07
N THR A 143 -20.43 12.82 -7.74
CA THR A 143 -20.55 12.75 -9.20
C THR A 143 -19.98 13.97 -9.91
N GLU A 144 -20.01 15.13 -9.26
CA GLU A 144 -19.43 16.38 -9.80
C GLU A 144 -17.89 16.30 -9.75
N PRO A 145 -17.18 16.58 -10.88
CA PRO A 145 -15.73 16.36 -10.99
C PRO A 145 -14.91 17.09 -9.93
N ARG A 146 -15.29 18.33 -9.58
CA ARG A 146 -14.58 19.13 -8.58
C ARG A 146 -14.78 18.62 -7.18
N GLU A 147 -16.03 18.28 -6.78
CA GLU A 147 -16.34 17.67 -5.49
C GLU A 147 -15.64 16.31 -5.32
N ARG A 148 -15.64 15.50 -6.39
CA ARG A 148 -14.97 14.19 -6.40
C ARG A 148 -13.46 14.33 -6.21
N ALA A 149 -12.81 15.27 -6.90
CA ALA A 149 -11.38 15.53 -6.74
C ALA A 149 -11.04 15.95 -5.30
N GLN A 150 -11.87 16.80 -4.69
CA GLN A 150 -11.71 17.22 -3.30
C GLN A 150 -11.91 16.04 -2.31
N ALA A 151 -12.93 15.21 -2.51
CA ALA A 151 -13.22 14.05 -1.68
C ALA A 151 -12.10 13.01 -1.75
N VAL A 152 -11.60 12.69 -2.95
CA VAL A 152 -10.46 11.78 -3.14
C VAL A 152 -9.18 12.35 -2.54
N GLY A 153 -8.96 13.68 -2.67
CA GLY A 153 -7.82 14.36 -2.05
C GLY A 153 -7.87 14.31 -0.52
N ALA A 154 -9.04 14.55 0.08
CA ALA A 154 -9.25 14.44 1.53
C ALA A 154 -9.04 13.00 2.03
N TRP A 155 -9.57 12.01 1.31
CA TRP A 155 -9.38 10.60 1.60
C TRP A 155 -7.90 10.20 1.54
N GLY A 156 -7.17 10.67 0.51
CA GLY A 156 -5.72 10.43 0.40
C GLY A 156 -4.90 11.10 1.52
N ALA A 157 -5.33 12.30 1.99
CA ALA A 157 -4.69 12.97 3.12
C ALA A 157 -4.83 12.17 4.43
N VAL A 158 -5.99 11.53 4.64
CA VAL A 158 -6.20 10.65 5.80
C VAL A 158 -5.23 9.46 5.79
N PHE A 159 -4.92 8.91 4.63
CA PHE A 159 -3.89 7.86 4.52
C PHE A 159 -2.52 8.37 4.99
N GLY A 160 -2.09 9.54 4.52
CA GLY A 160 -0.83 10.15 4.98
C GLY A 160 -0.81 10.39 6.50
N ILE A 161 -1.92 10.91 7.04
CA ILE A 161 -2.07 11.13 8.48
C ILE A 161 -2.00 9.81 9.26
N SER A 162 -2.69 8.77 8.80
CA SER A 162 -2.70 7.45 9.49
C SER A 162 -1.31 6.82 9.54
N MET A 163 -0.57 6.90 8.43
CA MET A 163 0.81 6.42 8.37
C MET A 163 1.75 7.19 9.32
N ALA A 164 1.47 8.48 9.49
CA ALA A 164 2.22 9.39 10.34
C ALA A 164 1.96 9.16 11.84
N VAL A 165 0.70 8.99 12.19
CA VAL A 165 0.25 8.93 13.60
C VAL A 165 0.34 7.49 14.14
N GLY A 166 0.35 6.48 13.27
CA GLY A 166 0.37 5.07 13.66
C GLY A 166 1.49 4.70 14.64
N PRO A 167 2.76 5.03 14.40
CA PRO A 167 3.85 4.73 15.34
C PRO A 167 3.67 5.41 16.71
N VAL A 168 3.12 6.63 16.75
CA VAL A 168 2.85 7.36 18.01
C VAL A 168 1.72 6.70 18.78
N ILE A 169 0.62 6.36 18.09
CA ILE A 169 -0.51 5.63 18.71
C ILE A 169 -0.02 4.26 19.21
N GLY A 170 0.73 3.53 18.37
CA GLY A 170 1.29 2.23 18.74
C GLY A 170 2.19 2.33 19.98
N GLY A 171 3.10 3.30 20.02
CA GLY A 171 3.96 3.56 21.15
C GLY A 171 3.19 3.89 22.44
N ALA A 172 2.20 4.80 22.35
CA ALA A 172 1.36 5.16 23.50
C ALA A 172 0.54 3.97 24.03
N LEU A 173 0.00 3.12 23.14
CA LEU A 173 -0.76 1.93 23.54
C LEU A 173 0.13 0.89 24.25
N LEU A 174 1.39 0.79 23.84
CA LEU A 174 2.36 -0.11 24.47
C LEU A 174 2.81 0.38 25.86
N GLU A 175 2.83 1.70 26.09
CA GLU A 175 3.15 2.26 27.41
C GLU A 175 2.04 2.01 28.45
N ILE A 176 0.77 2.05 28.03
CA ILE A 176 -0.38 1.87 28.93
C ILE A 176 -0.90 0.44 29.01
N GLY A 177 -0.40 -0.44 28.16
CA GLY A 177 -0.86 -1.82 28.04
C GLY A 177 0.22 -2.74 27.46
N ASP A 178 -0.24 -3.75 26.71
CA ASP A 178 0.63 -4.65 25.98
C ASP A 178 0.40 -4.50 24.45
N TRP A 179 1.16 -5.21 23.63
CA TRP A 179 1.05 -5.19 22.18
C TRP A 179 -0.35 -5.55 21.66
N ARG A 180 -1.16 -6.25 22.45
CA ARG A 180 -2.55 -6.61 22.13
C ARG A 180 -3.44 -5.40 21.99
N ALA A 181 -3.14 -4.32 22.72
CA ALA A 181 -3.87 -3.05 22.65
C ALA A 181 -3.87 -2.44 21.24
N ILE A 182 -2.81 -2.65 20.46
CA ILE A 182 -2.72 -2.18 19.06
C ILE A 182 -3.81 -2.79 18.19
N PHE A 183 -4.18 -4.04 18.44
CA PHE A 183 -5.27 -4.69 17.70
C PHE A 183 -6.64 -4.35 18.30
N LEU A 184 -6.74 -4.21 19.61
CA LEU A 184 -7.99 -3.88 20.31
C LEU A 184 -8.54 -2.51 19.94
N ILE A 185 -7.69 -1.51 19.62
CA ILE A 185 -8.14 -0.19 19.17
C ILE A 185 -8.97 -0.25 17.89
N ASN A 186 -8.76 -1.27 17.06
CA ASN A 186 -9.51 -1.47 15.83
C ASN A 186 -10.97 -1.86 16.08
N LEU A 187 -11.31 -2.43 17.24
CA LEU A 187 -12.66 -2.92 17.55
C LEU A 187 -13.68 -1.79 17.66
N PRO A 188 -13.49 -0.77 18.53
CA PRO A 188 -14.45 0.33 18.63
C PRO A 188 -14.54 1.12 17.31
N MET A 189 -13.44 1.32 16.64
CA MET A 189 -13.41 2.06 15.36
C MET A 189 -14.11 1.26 14.24
N GLY A 190 -13.85 -0.04 14.15
CA GLY A 190 -14.49 -0.93 13.19
C GLY A 190 -15.99 -1.06 13.43
N LEU A 191 -16.40 -1.24 14.68
CA LEU A 191 -17.82 -1.29 15.05
C LEU A 191 -18.54 0.02 14.71
N ALA A 192 -17.94 1.17 15.03
CA ALA A 192 -18.49 2.47 14.67
C ALA A 192 -18.63 2.61 13.13
N ALA A 193 -17.58 2.21 12.37
CA ALA A 193 -17.61 2.24 10.91
C ALA A 193 -18.71 1.33 10.33
N ILE A 194 -18.95 0.13 10.90
CA ILE A 194 -20.01 -0.79 10.50
C ILE A 194 -21.39 -0.14 10.74
N LEU A 195 -21.65 0.37 11.94
CA LEU A 195 -22.93 0.99 12.30
C LEU A 195 -23.23 2.22 11.45
N LEU A 196 -22.24 3.06 11.22
CA LEU A 196 -22.36 4.25 10.36
C LEU A 196 -22.56 3.86 8.89
N THR A 197 -21.91 2.80 8.41
CA THR A 197 -22.11 2.27 7.05
C THR A 197 -23.54 1.78 6.87
N LEU A 198 -24.09 1.06 7.82
CA LEU A 198 -25.49 0.60 7.81
C LEU A 198 -26.47 1.77 7.68
N ARG A 199 -26.17 2.90 8.33
CA ARG A 199 -27.08 4.06 8.39
C ARG A 199 -26.98 4.99 7.20
N PHE A 200 -25.76 5.22 6.67
CA PHE A 200 -25.51 6.32 5.73
C PHE A 200 -25.13 5.88 4.31
N VAL A 201 -24.46 4.73 4.13
CA VAL A 201 -23.96 4.30 2.82
C VAL A 201 -25.08 3.57 2.06
N PRO A 202 -25.51 4.07 0.88
CA PRO A 202 -26.47 3.37 0.04
C PRO A 202 -25.82 2.19 -0.67
N GLU A 203 -26.62 1.16 -1.00
CA GLU A 203 -26.11 0.09 -1.86
C GLU A 203 -25.95 0.59 -3.29
N SER A 204 -24.86 0.15 -3.92
CA SER A 204 -24.57 0.45 -5.34
C SER A 204 -23.77 -0.68 -5.98
N ARG A 205 -23.97 -0.88 -7.28
CA ARG A 205 -23.28 -1.90 -8.07
C ARG A 205 -22.81 -1.30 -9.41
N ALA A 206 -21.82 -1.92 -10.03
CA ALA A 206 -21.45 -1.55 -11.39
C ALA A 206 -22.50 -2.07 -12.39
N PRO A 207 -22.88 -1.27 -13.41
CA PRO A 207 -23.82 -1.73 -14.46
C PRO A 207 -23.27 -2.92 -15.25
N LYS A 208 -21.95 -2.97 -15.45
CA LYS A 208 -21.23 -4.06 -16.10
C LYS A 208 -20.04 -4.47 -15.22
N PRO A 209 -20.24 -5.47 -14.32
CA PRO A 209 -19.16 -5.95 -13.46
C PRO A 209 -18.12 -6.68 -14.31
N ARG A 210 -16.84 -6.50 -13.95
CA ARG A 210 -15.74 -7.24 -14.57
C ARG A 210 -15.88 -8.75 -14.35
N ARG A 211 -15.41 -9.53 -15.32
CA ARG A 211 -15.36 -10.99 -15.18
C ARG A 211 -14.31 -11.36 -14.14
N PHE A 212 -14.64 -12.32 -13.30
CA PHE A 212 -13.72 -12.89 -12.33
C PHE A 212 -12.63 -13.68 -13.02
N ASP A 213 -11.39 -13.50 -12.58
CA ASP A 213 -10.21 -14.17 -13.09
C ASP A 213 -9.55 -15.05 -12.02
N PRO A 214 -10.02 -16.29 -11.83
CA PRO A 214 -9.47 -17.17 -10.81
C PRO A 214 -8.03 -17.59 -11.10
N VAL A 215 -7.67 -17.77 -12.35
CA VAL A 215 -6.32 -18.23 -12.74
C VAL A 215 -5.30 -17.10 -12.48
N GLY A 216 -5.58 -15.88 -12.97
CA GLY A 216 -4.74 -14.72 -12.70
C GLY A 216 -4.63 -14.45 -11.19
N GLN A 217 -5.74 -14.59 -10.45
CA GLN A 217 -5.77 -14.39 -9.01
C GLN A 217 -4.89 -15.39 -8.25
N VAL A 218 -5.01 -16.70 -8.57
CA VAL A 218 -4.18 -17.75 -7.96
C VAL A 218 -2.71 -17.55 -8.32
N ALA A 219 -2.41 -17.19 -9.57
CA ALA A 219 -1.05 -16.92 -10.00
C ALA A 219 -0.43 -15.72 -9.25
N VAL A 220 -1.18 -14.62 -9.02
CA VAL A 220 -0.70 -13.48 -8.23
C VAL A 220 -0.44 -13.90 -6.78
N ILE A 221 -1.34 -14.66 -6.15
CA ILE A 221 -1.15 -15.16 -4.79
C ILE A 221 0.10 -16.04 -4.70
N ALA A 222 0.24 -17.03 -5.60
CA ALA A 222 1.37 -17.94 -5.60
C ALA A 222 2.70 -17.22 -5.85
N LEU A 223 2.72 -16.23 -6.75
CA LEU A 223 3.89 -15.40 -7.03
C LEU A 223 4.32 -14.61 -5.79
N LEU A 224 3.40 -13.84 -5.20
CA LEU A 224 3.73 -12.94 -4.09
C LEU A 224 4.05 -13.73 -2.81
N ALA A 225 3.24 -14.73 -2.47
CA ALA A 225 3.47 -15.56 -1.29
C ALA A 225 4.77 -16.37 -1.43
N GLY A 226 5.01 -16.98 -2.60
CA GLY A 226 6.22 -17.77 -2.84
C GLY A 226 7.49 -16.91 -2.82
N LEU A 227 7.46 -15.74 -3.45
CA LEU A 227 8.60 -14.82 -3.43
C LEU A 227 8.90 -14.33 -2.01
N THR A 228 7.88 -13.92 -1.27
CA THR A 228 8.04 -13.43 0.11
C THR A 228 8.52 -14.54 1.03
N TYR A 229 7.93 -15.74 0.96
CA TYR A 229 8.39 -16.90 1.71
C TYR A 229 9.86 -17.22 1.42
N GLY A 230 10.23 -17.26 0.14
CA GLY A 230 11.61 -17.52 -0.26
C GLY A 230 12.59 -16.52 0.34
N ILE A 231 12.26 -15.22 0.36
CA ILE A 231 13.13 -14.19 0.91
C ILE A 231 13.23 -14.28 2.44
N ILE A 232 12.12 -14.51 3.14
CA ILE A 232 12.08 -14.54 4.61
C ILE A 232 12.77 -15.79 5.17
N GLU A 233 12.53 -16.96 4.57
CA GLU A 233 13.01 -18.23 5.11
C GLU A 233 14.39 -18.64 4.57
N ALA A 234 14.84 -18.07 3.45
CA ALA A 234 16.14 -18.45 2.88
C ALA A 234 17.35 -18.23 3.81
N PRO A 235 17.43 -17.19 4.65
CA PRO A 235 18.50 -17.05 5.63
C PRO A 235 18.56 -18.17 6.67
N HIS A 236 17.42 -18.78 7.00
CA HIS A 236 17.30 -19.86 8.00
C HIS A 236 17.46 -21.26 7.37
N LEU A 237 16.80 -21.47 6.23
CA LEU A 237 16.77 -22.78 5.56
C LEU A 237 17.93 -22.97 4.57
N GLY A 238 18.61 -21.89 4.19
CA GLY A 238 19.62 -21.87 3.15
C GLY A 238 19.04 -21.57 1.76
N TRP A 239 19.67 -20.64 1.03
CA TRP A 239 19.24 -20.17 -0.29
C TRP A 239 19.14 -21.27 -1.36
N LEU A 240 19.97 -22.32 -1.24
CA LEU A 240 20.01 -23.46 -2.17
C LEU A 240 19.28 -24.70 -1.63
N SER A 241 18.54 -24.58 -0.55
CA SER A 241 17.78 -25.71 0.01
C SER A 241 16.59 -26.09 -0.89
N ALA A 242 16.23 -27.37 -0.89
CA ALA A 242 15.13 -27.85 -1.71
C ALA A 242 13.78 -27.16 -1.42
N PRO A 243 13.39 -26.85 -0.17
CA PRO A 243 12.19 -26.08 0.11
C PRO A 243 12.21 -24.68 -0.53
N ILE A 244 13.31 -23.95 -0.41
CA ILE A 244 13.42 -22.57 -0.97
C ILE A 244 13.40 -22.63 -2.49
N LEU A 245 14.19 -23.51 -3.11
CA LEU A 245 14.20 -23.65 -4.57
C LEU A 245 12.84 -24.07 -5.13
N SER A 246 12.13 -24.98 -4.45
CA SER A 246 10.79 -25.43 -4.88
C SER A 246 9.77 -24.28 -4.84
N VAL A 247 9.77 -23.47 -3.78
CA VAL A 247 8.86 -22.32 -3.65
C VAL A 247 9.19 -21.23 -4.65
N LEU A 248 10.47 -20.93 -4.89
CA LEU A 248 10.88 -19.97 -5.92
C LEU A 248 10.55 -20.46 -7.34
N LEU A 249 10.64 -21.77 -7.59
CA LEU A 249 10.22 -22.36 -8.85
C LEU A 249 8.70 -22.22 -9.06
N VAL A 250 7.89 -22.44 -8.02
CA VAL A 250 6.44 -22.20 -8.05
C VAL A 250 6.15 -20.72 -8.32
N ALA A 251 6.86 -19.79 -7.68
CA ALA A 251 6.71 -18.36 -7.92
C ALA A 251 7.07 -17.99 -9.38
N ALA A 252 8.16 -18.53 -9.90
CA ALA A 252 8.57 -18.33 -11.29
C ALA A 252 7.54 -18.92 -12.27
N ALA A 253 7.04 -20.12 -12.03
CA ALA A 253 5.98 -20.73 -12.83
C ALA A 253 4.68 -19.90 -12.78
N ALA A 254 4.32 -19.38 -11.62
CA ALA A 254 3.19 -18.48 -11.45
C ALA A 254 3.35 -17.18 -12.26
N LEU A 255 4.54 -16.59 -12.26
CA LEU A 255 4.86 -15.42 -13.08
C LEU A 255 4.73 -15.71 -14.58
N VAL A 256 5.30 -16.83 -15.05
CA VAL A 256 5.20 -17.24 -16.45
C VAL A 256 3.73 -17.48 -16.82
N THR A 257 2.98 -18.19 -15.97
CA THR A 257 1.55 -18.43 -16.16
C THR A 257 0.79 -17.11 -16.26
N LEU A 258 1.03 -16.16 -15.33
CA LEU A 258 0.41 -14.84 -15.35
C LEU A 258 0.69 -14.12 -16.67
N LEU A 259 1.95 -14.06 -17.11
CA LEU A 259 2.34 -13.37 -18.33
C LEU A 259 1.74 -13.99 -19.60
N LEU A 260 1.71 -15.32 -19.70
CA LEU A 260 1.20 -16.01 -20.86
C LEU A 260 -0.33 -16.02 -20.92
N TYR A 261 -0.97 -16.23 -19.78
CA TYR A 261 -2.42 -16.31 -19.66
C TYR A 261 -3.08 -14.94 -19.86
N GLU A 262 -2.57 -13.89 -19.20
CA GLU A 262 -3.11 -12.53 -19.28
C GLU A 262 -2.96 -11.92 -20.69
N ARG A 263 -1.92 -12.31 -21.46
CA ARG A 263 -1.76 -11.87 -22.86
C ARG A 263 -2.92 -12.29 -23.76
N ARG A 264 -3.60 -13.38 -23.42
CA ARG A 264 -4.68 -13.99 -24.22
C ARG A 264 -6.08 -13.53 -23.78
N ARG A 265 -6.19 -12.81 -22.68
CA ARG A 265 -7.49 -12.38 -22.13
C ARG A 265 -7.88 -10.98 -22.58
N PRO A 266 -9.18 -10.77 -22.98
CA PRO A 266 -9.70 -9.44 -23.29
C PRO A 266 -9.77 -8.53 -22.06
N GLU A 267 -10.14 -9.10 -20.89
CA GLU A 267 -10.26 -8.42 -19.59
C GLU A 267 -9.18 -8.93 -18.63
N ALA A 268 -7.91 -8.70 -18.97
CA ALA A 268 -6.77 -9.10 -18.18
C ALA A 268 -6.77 -8.41 -16.80
N LEU A 269 -6.38 -9.15 -15.72
CA LEU A 269 -6.18 -8.60 -14.38
C LEU A 269 -5.03 -7.58 -14.41
N ILE A 270 -3.92 -7.97 -15.04
CA ILE A 270 -2.75 -7.15 -15.30
C ILE A 270 -2.44 -7.22 -16.79
N ASN A 271 -2.84 -6.21 -17.58
CA ASN A 271 -2.58 -6.22 -19.02
C ASN A 271 -1.08 -6.02 -19.31
N PRO A 272 -0.35 -7.05 -19.78
CA PRO A 272 1.10 -6.93 -20.02
C PRO A 272 1.47 -5.87 -21.05
N ARG A 273 0.53 -5.47 -21.91
CA ARG A 273 0.76 -4.42 -22.91
C ARG A 273 1.00 -3.03 -22.29
N PHE A 274 0.55 -2.80 -21.04
CA PHE A 274 0.83 -1.55 -20.33
C PHE A 274 2.32 -1.35 -20.09
N PHE A 275 3.07 -2.43 -19.87
CA PHE A 275 4.52 -2.36 -19.63
C PHE A 275 5.35 -1.97 -20.85
N HIS A 276 4.76 -1.88 -22.04
CA HIS A 276 5.41 -1.28 -23.21
C HIS A 276 5.48 0.27 -23.09
N SER A 277 4.67 0.87 -22.22
CA SER A 277 4.79 2.28 -21.86
C SER A 277 5.89 2.44 -20.82
N ILE A 278 6.99 3.09 -21.18
CA ILE A 278 8.10 3.37 -20.26
C ILE A 278 7.61 4.12 -19.01
N PRO A 279 6.75 5.17 -19.10
CA PRO A 279 6.21 5.82 -17.91
C PRO A 279 5.47 4.85 -16.99
N PHE A 280 4.62 3.98 -17.52
CA PHE A 280 3.87 3.01 -16.73
C PHE A 280 4.80 1.99 -16.04
N ALA A 281 5.71 1.38 -16.80
CA ALA A 281 6.67 0.41 -16.27
C ALA A 281 7.56 1.05 -15.18
N SER A 282 8.07 2.25 -15.43
CA SER A 282 8.87 3.00 -14.46
C SER A 282 8.04 3.36 -13.22
N ALA A 283 6.80 3.84 -13.36
CA ALA A 283 5.93 4.17 -12.23
C ALA A 283 5.65 2.93 -11.35
N THR A 284 5.49 1.76 -11.95
CA THR A 284 5.31 0.49 -11.25
C THR A 284 6.56 0.14 -10.42
N VAL A 285 7.76 0.22 -11.01
CA VAL A 285 9.01 -0.07 -10.30
C VAL A 285 9.31 1.01 -9.25
N ILE A 286 9.07 2.29 -9.54
CA ILE A 286 9.19 3.38 -8.56
C ILE A 286 8.26 3.13 -7.36
N SER A 287 7.02 2.66 -7.62
CA SER A 287 6.08 2.30 -6.54
C SER A 287 6.66 1.21 -5.64
N VAL A 288 7.18 0.14 -6.24
CA VAL A 288 7.82 -0.96 -5.50
C VAL A 288 9.03 -0.44 -4.71
N ALA A 289 9.94 0.29 -5.33
CA ALA A 289 11.18 0.75 -4.69
C ALA A 289 10.92 1.74 -3.55
N ALA A 290 10.04 2.74 -3.76
CA ALA A 290 9.75 3.74 -2.73
C ALA A 290 9.02 3.15 -1.51
N PHE A 291 8.09 2.23 -1.75
CA PHE A 291 7.36 1.57 -0.65
C PHE A 291 8.19 0.46 -0.01
N ALA A 292 9.14 -0.16 -0.73
CA ALA A 292 10.15 -1.04 -0.14
C ALA A 292 11.08 -0.25 0.79
N ALA A 293 11.54 0.94 0.35
CA ALA A 293 12.31 1.82 1.22
C ALA A 293 11.52 2.20 2.48
N PHE A 294 10.24 2.51 2.36
CA PHE A 294 9.40 2.89 3.51
C PHE A 294 9.13 1.72 4.46
N GLY A 295 8.70 0.55 3.95
CA GLY A 295 8.43 -0.63 4.77
C GLY A 295 9.70 -1.14 5.47
N GLY A 296 10.79 -1.26 4.71
CA GLY A 296 12.10 -1.64 5.25
C GLY A 296 12.64 -0.63 6.28
N PHE A 297 12.42 0.68 6.04
CA PHE A 297 12.78 1.73 6.99
C PHE A 297 12.03 1.57 8.31
N LEU A 298 10.71 1.41 8.29
CA LEU A 298 9.91 1.25 9.51
C LEU A 298 10.34 0.02 10.31
N PHE A 299 10.56 -1.09 9.62
CA PHE A 299 11.01 -2.34 10.25
C PHE A 299 12.40 -2.20 10.88
N LEU A 300 13.39 -1.76 10.11
CA LEU A 300 14.76 -1.58 10.59
C LEU A 300 14.84 -0.55 11.72
N ASN A 301 14.15 0.58 11.53
CA ASN A 301 14.17 1.69 12.48
C ASN A 301 13.63 1.31 13.85
N THR A 302 12.58 0.50 13.91
CA THR A 302 12.02 0.02 15.17
C THR A 302 13.03 -0.84 15.93
N LEU A 303 13.67 -1.77 15.24
CA LEU A 303 14.72 -2.63 15.85
C LEU A 303 15.93 -1.79 16.28
N TYR A 304 16.29 -0.76 15.51
CA TYR A 304 17.36 0.17 15.88
C TYR A 304 17.01 0.99 17.11
N LEU A 305 15.85 1.67 17.13
CA LEU A 305 15.49 2.55 18.24
C LEU A 305 15.26 1.81 19.55
N GLN A 306 14.49 0.72 19.52
CA GLN A 306 14.14 -0.01 20.73
C GLN A 306 15.20 -1.06 21.09
N GLY A 307 15.75 -1.79 20.11
CA GLY A 307 16.72 -2.85 20.36
C GLY A 307 18.14 -2.32 20.60
N ALA A 308 18.65 -1.43 19.75
CA ALA A 308 20.02 -0.94 19.85
C ALA A 308 20.14 0.31 20.76
N ARG A 309 19.17 1.25 20.65
CA ARG A 309 19.18 2.52 21.42
C ARG A 309 18.48 2.42 22.77
N GLY A 310 17.72 1.37 23.04
CA GLY A 310 16.97 1.20 24.28
C GLY A 310 15.82 2.18 24.49
N PHE A 311 15.31 2.79 23.40
CA PHE A 311 14.15 3.68 23.50
C PHE A 311 12.91 2.92 23.94
N SER A 312 12.06 3.55 24.75
CA SER A 312 10.72 3.03 25.00
C SER A 312 9.89 3.01 23.70
N PRO A 313 8.81 2.22 23.61
CA PRO A 313 7.95 2.21 22.45
C PRO A 313 7.40 3.60 22.09
N LEU A 314 7.06 4.41 23.10
CA LEU A 314 6.57 5.78 22.89
C LEU A 314 7.66 6.71 22.38
N GLU A 315 8.86 6.65 22.94
CA GLU A 315 10.01 7.43 22.47
C GLU A 315 10.37 7.07 21.03
N ALA A 316 10.36 5.78 20.69
CA ALA A 316 10.57 5.31 19.32
C ALA A 316 9.48 5.83 18.35
N GLY A 317 8.21 5.82 18.78
CA GLY A 317 7.09 6.38 18.03
C GLY A 317 7.25 7.90 17.84
N LEU A 318 7.57 8.65 18.91
CA LEU A 318 7.78 10.09 18.85
C LEU A 318 8.98 10.48 17.98
N ALA A 319 10.04 9.70 17.98
CA ALA A 319 11.20 9.93 17.10
C ALA A 319 10.83 9.91 15.61
N THR A 320 9.76 9.22 15.22
CA THR A 320 9.29 9.19 13.83
C THR A 320 8.40 10.39 13.45
N VAL A 321 8.01 11.24 14.40
CA VAL A 321 7.12 12.40 14.16
C VAL A 321 7.68 13.36 13.10
N PRO A 322 8.98 13.71 13.05
CA PRO A 322 9.50 14.55 11.98
C PRO A 322 9.31 13.96 10.57
N MET A 323 9.50 12.64 10.42
CA MET A 323 9.22 11.93 9.16
C MET A 323 7.74 12.08 8.79
N ALA A 324 6.87 11.84 9.74
CA ALA A 324 5.44 11.90 9.60
C ALA A 324 4.93 13.29 9.19
N LEU A 325 5.40 14.33 9.87
CA LEU A 325 5.07 15.73 9.55
C LEU A 325 5.49 16.09 8.14
N MET A 326 6.70 15.68 7.74
CA MET A 326 7.20 15.95 6.40
C MET A 326 6.42 15.20 5.32
N ILE A 327 5.94 13.98 5.58
CA ILE A 327 5.03 13.27 4.66
C ILE A 327 3.75 14.08 4.46
N VAL A 328 3.11 14.53 5.54
CA VAL A 328 1.86 15.30 5.51
C VAL A 328 2.02 16.63 4.78
N VAL A 329 3.16 17.31 4.95
CA VAL A 329 3.45 18.60 4.29
C VAL A 329 3.84 18.40 2.82
N ALA A 330 4.69 17.42 2.52
CA ALA A 330 5.22 17.21 1.17
C ALA A 330 4.20 16.65 0.19
N ALA A 331 3.26 15.80 0.65
CA ALA A 331 2.28 15.16 -0.23
C ALA A 331 1.36 16.16 -0.98
N PRO A 332 0.72 17.16 -0.34
CA PRO A 332 -0.06 18.16 -1.06
C PRO A 332 0.81 19.09 -1.94
N ILE A 333 2.05 19.36 -1.54
CA ILE A 333 2.99 20.12 -2.35
C ILE A 333 3.30 19.36 -3.64
N SER A 334 3.60 18.07 -3.53
CA SER A 334 3.81 17.17 -4.67
C SER A 334 2.62 17.22 -5.65
N GLY A 335 1.40 17.07 -5.14
CA GLY A 335 0.20 17.14 -5.96
C GLY A 335 0.06 18.46 -6.74
N ARG A 336 0.37 19.61 -6.10
CA ARG A 336 0.35 20.92 -6.73
C ARG A 336 1.43 21.06 -7.81
N ILE A 337 2.63 20.56 -7.55
CA ILE A 337 3.74 20.59 -8.52
C ILE A 337 3.41 19.71 -9.72
N VAL A 338 2.91 18.49 -9.49
CA VAL A 338 2.48 17.58 -10.58
C VAL A 338 1.41 18.24 -11.46
N GLY A 339 0.43 18.91 -10.85
CA GLY A 339 -0.65 19.58 -11.57
C GLY A 339 -0.20 20.78 -12.42
N ARG A 340 0.90 21.46 -12.03
CA ARG A 340 1.39 22.66 -12.73
C ARG A 340 2.59 22.39 -13.66
N HIS A 341 3.52 21.57 -13.24
CA HIS A 341 4.83 21.37 -13.88
C HIS A 341 5.09 19.91 -14.30
N GLY A 342 4.11 19.01 -14.07
CA GLY A 342 4.26 17.59 -14.36
C GLY A 342 5.02 16.81 -13.27
N PRO A 343 5.20 15.48 -13.48
CA PRO A 343 5.71 14.56 -12.46
C PRO A 343 7.23 14.56 -12.27
N ARG A 344 8.00 15.17 -13.18
CA ARG A 344 9.47 15.07 -13.20
C ARG A 344 10.12 15.59 -11.92
N LEU A 345 9.83 16.85 -11.58
CA LEU A 345 10.46 17.49 -10.42
C LEU A 345 10.17 16.78 -9.11
N PRO A 346 8.88 16.43 -8.79
CA PRO A 346 8.60 15.68 -7.57
C PRO A 346 9.25 14.29 -7.52
N LEU A 347 9.35 13.55 -8.64
CA LEU A 347 10.01 12.24 -8.68
C LEU A 347 11.50 12.34 -8.43
N VAL A 348 12.17 13.31 -9.06
CA VAL A 348 13.61 13.54 -8.87
C VAL A 348 13.90 13.92 -7.42
N LEU A 349 13.17 14.89 -6.88
CA LEU A 349 13.33 15.33 -5.48
C LEU A 349 13.01 14.18 -4.51
N ALA A 350 11.98 13.40 -4.77
CA ALA A 350 11.64 12.24 -3.96
C ALA A 350 12.79 11.23 -3.89
N GLY A 351 13.37 10.88 -5.04
CA GLY A 351 14.49 9.95 -5.10
C GLY A 351 15.74 10.48 -4.40
N VAL A 352 16.09 11.76 -4.60
CA VAL A 352 17.22 12.41 -3.91
C VAL A 352 17.01 12.40 -2.39
N LEU A 353 15.83 12.81 -1.92
CA LEU A 353 15.55 12.92 -0.48
C LEU A 353 15.42 11.54 0.19
N LEU A 354 14.84 10.54 -0.49
CA LEU A 354 14.82 9.16 0.01
C LEU A 354 16.24 8.60 0.15
N ALA A 355 17.09 8.79 -0.89
CA ALA A 355 18.47 8.34 -0.85
C ALA A 355 19.29 9.09 0.19
N ALA A 356 19.13 10.41 0.30
CA ALA A 356 19.83 11.23 1.28
C ALA A 356 19.42 10.87 2.72
N GLY A 357 18.10 10.79 3.00
CA GLY A 357 17.60 10.47 4.34
C GLY A 357 18.03 9.10 4.84
N SER A 358 17.95 8.05 3.98
CA SER A 358 18.47 6.73 4.34
C SER A 358 20.02 6.69 4.32
N GLY A 359 20.66 7.45 3.44
CA GLY A 359 22.12 7.57 3.36
C GLY A 359 22.74 8.19 4.62
N MET A 360 22.07 9.17 5.26
CA MET A 360 22.48 9.77 6.54
C MET A 360 22.50 8.75 7.69
N LEU A 361 21.82 7.62 7.52
CA LEU A 361 21.74 6.54 8.51
C LEU A 361 22.73 5.40 8.23
N ILE A 362 23.54 5.47 7.17
CA ILE A 362 24.58 4.47 6.90
C ILE A 362 25.68 4.61 7.95
N GLY A 363 25.89 3.54 8.73
CA GLY A 363 26.91 3.52 9.76
C GLY A 363 26.53 4.27 11.04
N VAL A 364 25.22 4.41 11.32
CA VAL A 364 24.76 4.87 12.63
C VAL A 364 25.21 3.90 13.73
N ASP A 365 25.62 4.50 14.85
CA ASP A 365 26.04 3.81 16.05
C ASP A 365 25.00 3.99 17.19
N TYR A 366 25.29 3.42 18.37
CA TYR A 366 24.45 3.56 19.55
C TYR A 366 24.32 5.03 20.04
N ASP A 367 25.35 5.87 19.77
CA ASP A 367 25.49 7.23 20.34
C ASP A 367 25.22 8.35 19.34
N VAL A 368 24.67 8.03 18.17
CA VAL A 368 24.32 9.07 17.18
C VAL A 368 23.43 10.14 17.81
N ALA A 369 23.80 11.41 17.62
CA ALA A 369 23.06 12.54 18.16
C ALA A 369 21.60 12.54 17.71
N LEU A 370 20.65 12.67 18.64
CA LEU A 370 19.23 12.66 18.36
C LEU A 370 18.82 13.68 17.27
N PRO A 371 19.34 14.94 17.25
CA PRO A 371 19.01 15.89 16.16
C PRO A 371 19.39 15.39 14.78
N TRP A 372 20.51 14.66 14.63
CA TRP A 372 20.92 14.05 13.36
C TRP A 372 19.91 13.02 12.89
N LEU A 373 19.48 12.15 13.81
CA LEU A 373 18.49 11.09 13.53
C LEU A 373 17.15 11.68 13.10
N LEU A 374 16.65 12.68 13.88
CA LEU A 374 15.40 13.39 13.57
C LEU A 374 15.50 14.13 12.22
N GLY A 375 16.65 14.72 11.91
CA GLY A 375 16.94 15.34 10.61
C GLY A 375 16.89 14.35 9.46
N ALA A 376 17.52 13.18 9.59
CA ALA A 376 17.48 12.11 8.60
C ALA A 376 16.03 11.61 8.35
N TYR A 377 15.24 11.47 9.42
CA TYR A 377 13.84 11.09 9.33
C TYR A 377 12.99 12.16 8.63
N ALA A 378 13.22 13.43 8.91
CA ALA A 378 12.55 14.52 8.21
C ALA A 378 12.87 14.53 6.71
N VAL A 379 14.14 14.34 6.34
CA VAL A 379 14.58 14.27 4.94
C VAL A 379 13.95 13.07 4.23
N PHE A 380 13.98 11.89 4.85
CA PHE A 380 13.35 10.67 4.30
C PHE A 380 11.84 10.86 4.14
N GLY A 381 11.17 11.42 5.16
CA GLY A 381 9.73 11.71 5.14
C GLY A 381 9.32 12.69 4.05
N ALA A 382 10.12 13.74 3.82
CA ALA A 382 9.91 14.68 2.71
C ALA A 382 9.98 13.96 1.36
N GLY A 383 10.98 13.08 1.17
CA GLY A 383 11.11 12.25 -0.02
C GLY A 383 9.91 11.35 -0.23
N PHE A 384 9.50 10.61 0.79
CA PHE A 384 8.35 9.70 0.71
C PHE A 384 7.03 10.43 0.47
N GLY A 385 6.83 11.60 1.09
CA GLY A 385 5.65 12.43 0.85
C GLY A 385 5.51 12.91 -0.60
N LEU A 386 6.63 13.14 -1.28
CA LEU A 386 6.63 13.58 -2.69
C LEU A 386 6.28 12.47 -3.69
N VAL A 387 6.33 11.19 -3.34
CA VAL A 387 6.28 10.05 -4.26
C VAL A 387 4.87 9.77 -4.82
N ASN A 388 3.83 9.86 -3.99
CA ASN A 388 2.51 9.29 -4.31
C ASN A 388 1.81 9.93 -5.50
N ALA A 389 1.77 11.26 -5.58
CA ALA A 389 1.09 11.98 -6.63
C ALA A 389 1.74 11.75 -8.02
N PRO A 390 3.07 11.87 -8.17
CA PRO A 390 3.70 11.64 -9.46
C PRO A 390 3.67 10.18 -9.91
N ILE A 391 3.74 9.19 -8.99
CA ILE A 391 3.56 7.77 -9.35
C ILE A 391 2.21 7.56 -10.03
N THR A 392 1.13 8.00 -9.39
CA THR A 392 -0.21 7.82 -9.93
C THR A 392 -0.39 8.55 -11.26
N ASN A 393 0.11 9.79 -11.36
CA ASN A 393 0.07 10.57 -12.60
C ASN A 393 0.84 9.88 -13.73
N THR A 394 2.06 9.40 -13.45
CA THR A 394 2.91 8.73 -14.44
C THR A 394 2.34 7.38 -14.87
N ALA A 395 1.75 6.61 -13.96
CA ALA A 395 1.12 5.33 -14.25
C ALA A 395 -0.08 5.47 -15.21
N VAL A 396 -0.87 6.53 -15.09
CA VAL A 396 -2.01 6.76 -15.99
C VAL A 396 -1.65 7.56 -17.24
N SER A 397 -0.43 8.08 -17.32
CA SER A 397 0.04 8.87 -18.45
C SER A 397 0.05 8.05 -19.73
N GLY A 398 -0.65 8.54 -20.76
CA GLY A 398 -0.79 7.83 -22.04
C GLY A 398 -1.70 6.62 -22.01
N MET A 399 -2.44 6.37 -20.92
CA MET A 399 -3.45 5.31 -20.91
C MET A 399 -4.80 5.82 -21.39
N PRO A 400 -5.56 5.02 -22.20
CA PRO A 400 -6.93 5.32 -22.55
C PRO A 400 -7.79 5.52 -21.28
N ARG A 401 -8.74 6.47 -21.32
CA ARG A 401 -9.60 6.79 -20.16
C ARG A 401 -10.29 5.56 -19.56
N ALA A 402 -10.72 4.61 -20.41
CA ALA A 402 -11.34 3.36 -19.98
C ALA A 402 -10.38 2.44 -19.20
N GLN A 403 -9.06 2.57 -19.39
CA GLN A 403 -8.05 1.71 -18.78
C GLN A 403 -7.26 2.41 -17.65
N ALA A 404 -7.44 3.71 -17.46
CA ALA A 404 -6.76 4.49 -16.41
C ALA A 404 -7.01 3.94 -15.00
N GLY A 405 -8.23 3.43 -14.74
CA GLY A 405 -8.56 2.79 -13.46
C GLY A 405 -7.74 1.52 -13.19
N VAL A 406 -7.51 0.70 -14.21
CA VAL A 406 -6.68 -0.52 -14.10
C VAL A 406 -5.23 -0.15 -13.85
N ALA A 407 -4.70 0.82 -14.60
CA ALA A 407 -3.33 1.30 -14.43
C ALA A 407 -3.09 1.84 -13.01
N SER A 408 -4.06 2.60 -12.47
CA SER A 408 -4.02 3.10 -11.10
C SER A 408 -4.10 1.97 -10.05
N ALA A 409 -4.91 0.94 -10.30
CA ALA A 409 -5.02 -0.23 -9.43
C ALA A 409 -3.71 -1.01 -9.37
N ILE A 410 -3.05 -1.22 -10.52
CA ILE A 410 -1.73 -1.87 -10.59
C ILE A 410 -0.70 -1.06 -9.80
N ALA A 411 -0.67 0.27 -9.95
CA ALA A 411 0.23 1.12 -9.17
C ALA A 411 -0.04 1.00 -7.65
N THR A 412 -1.30 0.88 -7.24
CA THR A 412 -1.66 0.69 -5.81
C THR A 412 -1.23 -0.69 -5.29
N THR A 413 -1.44 -1.75 -6.07
CA THR A 413 -0.95 -3.10 -5.74
C THR A 413 0.57 -3.11 -5.65
N SER A 414 1.28 -2.43 -6.56
CA SER A 414 2.74 -2.31 -6.56
C SER A 414 3.29 -1.63 -5.30
N ARG A 415 2.55 -0.68 -4.70
CA ARG A 415 2.90 -0.09 -3.40
C ARG A 415 2.90 -1.14 -2.29
N GLN A 416 1.89 -1.98 -2.24
CA GLN A 416 1.80 -3.05 -1.23
C GLN A 416 2.87 -4.11 -1.44
N VAL A 417 3.09 -4.53 -2.68
CA VAL A 417 4.20 -5.44 -3.04
C VAL A 417 5.54 -4.85 -2.60
N GLY A 418 5.75 -3.54 -2.85
CA GLY A 418 6.96 -2.85 -2.41
C GLY A 418 7.14 -2.91 -0.89
N GLN A 419 6.10 -2.57 -0.13
CA GLN A 419 6.15 -2.58 1.32
C GLN A 419 6.52 -3.97 1.87
N THR A 420 5.90 -5.01 1.36
CA THR A 420 6.24 -6.41 1.68
C THR A 420 7.70 -6.74 1.36
N LEU A 421 8.13 -6.47 0.13
CA LEU A 421 9.51 -6.78 -0.27
C LEU A 421 10.54 -6.00 0.57
N GLY A 422 10.21 -4.77 0.98
CA GLY A 422 11.08 -3.97 1.83
C GLY A 422 11.31 -4.59 3.20
N VAL A 423 10.25 -5.04 3.87
CA VAL A 423 10.33 -5.73 5.16
C VAL A 423 11.06 -7.06 5.01
N ALA A 424 10.70 -7.87 4.00
CA ALA A 424 11.32 -9.17 3.75
C ALA A 424 12.83 -9.06 3.47
N ILE A 425 13.24 -8.14 2.57
CA ILE A 425 14.66 -7.96 2.20
C ILE A 425 15.47 -7.43 3.39
N VAL A 426 14.99 -6.39 4.06
CA VAL A 426 15.69 -5.81 5.21
C VAL A 426 15.80 -6.81 6.36
N GLY A 427 14.71 -7.52 6.64
CA GLY A 427 14.74 -8.54 7.68
C GLY A 427 15.64 -9.73 7.34
N ALA A 428 15.71 -10.17 6.07
CA ALA A 428 16.65 -11.19 5.62
C ALA A 428 18.12 -10.74 5.81
N ILE A 429 18.42 -9.46 5.55
CA ILE A 429 19.75 -8.87 5.79
C ILE A 429 20.05 -8.85 7.28
N ILE A 430 19.10 -8.46 8.13
CA ILE A 430 19.24 -8.43 9.58
C ILE A 430 19.47 -9.85 10.12
N ALA A 431 18.68 -10.84 9.68
CA ALA A 431 18.83 -12.24 10.08
C ALA A 431 20.22 -12.79 9.73
N SER A 432 20.73 -12.50 8.53
CA SER A 432 22.07 -12.87 8.10
C SER A 432 23.16 -12.16 8.91
N SER A 433 22.97 -10.88 9.26
CA SER A 433 23.91 -10.10 10.07
C SER A 433 23.92 -10.59 11.53
N ALA A 434 22.79 -10.98 12.09
CA ALA A 434 22.67 -11.51 13.43
C ALA A 434 23.44 -12.84 13.61
N ALA A 435 23.45 -13.67 12.56
CA ALA A 435 24.19 -14.92 12.53
C ALA A 435 25.73 -14.72 12.59
N THR A 436 26.23 -13.58 12.10
CA THR A 436 27.68 -13.30 12.03
C THR A 436 28.18 -12.40 13.15
N SER A 437 27.38 -11.45 13.61
CA SER A 437 27.82 -10.36 14.52
C SER A 437 27.06 -10.32 15.84
N GLY A 438 26.08 -11.22 16.04
CA GLY A 438 25.22 -11.26 17.21
C GLY A 438 23.97 -10.37 17.10
N PRO A 439 22.91 -10.69 17.85
CA PRO A 439 21.59 -10.02 17.70
C PRO A 439 21.62 -8.53 18.07
N GLY A 440 22.45 -8.09 19.01
CA GLY A 440 22.53 -6.69 19.43
C GLY A 440 23.09 -5.73 18.38
N THR A 441 23.95 -6.22 17.46
CA THR A 441 24.58 -5.41 16.41
C THR A 441 23.85 -5.51 15.07
N ALA A 442 22.93 -6.46 14.91
CA ALA A 442 22.23 -6.69 13.66
C ALA A 442 21.38 -5.49 13.22
N ALA A 443 20.83 -4.73 14.16
CA ALA A 443 20.05 -3.52 13.89
C ALA A 443 20.92 -2.34 13.37
N LEU A 444 22.25 -2.40 13.57
CA LEU A 444 23.22 -1.42 13.03
C LEU A 444 23.70 -1.79 11.61
N SER A 445 23.00 -2.72 10.94
CA SER A 445 23.41 -3.31 9.66
C SER A 445 23.58 -2.25 8.56
N ARG A 446 24.84 -1.93 8.22
CA ARG A 446 25.16 -1.06 7.06
C ARG A 446 24.54 -1.56 5.76
N PRO A 447 24.55 -2.87 5.42
CA PRO A 447 23.88 -3.39 4.23
C PRO A 447 22.40 -3.07 4.15
N ALA A 448 21.68 -3.06 5.28
CA ALA A 448 20.27 -2.72 5.30
C ALA A 448 20.03 -1.24 4.92
N TRP A 449 20.77 -0.31 5.52
CA TRP A 449 20.68 1.12 5.17
C TRP A 449 21.13 1.40 3.75
N LEU A 450 22.18 0.73 3.25
CA LEU A 450 22.61 0.80 1.86
C LEU A 450 21.51 0.33 0.89
N THR A 451 20.78 -0.72 1.23
CA THR A 451 19.67 -1.21 0.42
C THR A 451 18.54 -0.18 0.31
N LEU A 452 18.18 0.48 1.42
CA LEU A 452 17.21 1.56 1.41
C LEU A 452 17.67 2.77 0.60
N THR A 453 18.96 3.11 0.72
CA THR A 453 19.58 4.18 -0.07
C THR A 453 19.57 3.86 -1.56
N ALA A 454 19.90 2.62 -1.94
CA ALA A 454 19.85 2.15 -3.31
C ALA A 454 18.43 2.21 -3.89
N ALA A 455 17.40 1.89 -3.07
CA ALA A 455 16.02 2.06 -3.49
C ALA A 455 15.67 3.54 -3.79
N GLY A 456 16.14 4.48 -2.97
CA GLY A 456 16.01 5.92 -3.24
C GLY A 456 16.71 6.36 -4.53
N VAL A 457 17.94 5.87 -4.77
CA VAL A 457 18.67 6.12 -6.03
C VAL A 457 17.93 5.53 -7.23
N LEU A 458 17.35 4.34 -7.09
CA LEU A 458 16.54 3.73 -8.14
C LEU A 458 15.30 4.58 -8.47
N VAL A 459 14.63 5.13 -7.45
CA VAL A 459 13.50 6.08 -7.64
C VAL A 459 13.96 7.31 -8.42
N LEU A 460 15.14 7.87 -8.10
CA LEU A 460 15.71 9.01 -8.82
C LEU A 460 15.96 8.69 -10.29
N LEU A 461 16.68 7.61 -10.56
CA LEU A 461 17.06 7.22 -11.94
C LEU A 461 15.83 6.94 -12.80
N LEU A 462 14.87 6.18 -12.26
CA LEU A 462 13.62 5.89 -12.95
C LEU A 462 12.71 7.11 -13.07
N GLY A 463 12.74 8.04 -12.12
CA GLY A 463 12.03 9.32 -12.19
C GLY A 463 12.50 10.18 -13.38
N VAL A 464 13.81 10.24 -13.61
CA VAL A 464 14.40 10.90 -14.78
C VAL A 464 14.03 10.16 -16.07
N LEU A 465 14.13 8.83 -16.09
CA LEU A 465 13.80 8.00 -17.25
C LEU A 465 12.32 8.11 -17.64
N ALA A 466 11.41 7.97 -16.67
CA ALA A 466 9.96 7.98 -16.88
C ALA A 466 9.41 9.27 -17.51
N THR A 467 10.14 10.37 -17.30
CA THR A 467 9.76 11.72 -17.75
C THR A 467 10.58 12.22 -18.95
N SER A 468 11.37 11.35 -19.56
CA SER A 468 12.16 11.65 -20.76
C SER A 468 11.28 11.72 -22.02
N ASN A 469 11.76 12.42 -23.06
CA ASN A 469 11.05 12.50 -24.35
C ASN A 469 10.81 11.11 -24.97
N ARG A 470 11.76 10.17 -24.81
CA ARG A 470 11.61 8.78 -25.25
C ARG A 470 10.49 8.06 -24.52
N ALA A 471 10.36 8.29 -23.21
CA ALA A 471 9.30 7.73 -22.41
C ALA A 471 7.92 8.24 -22.85
N LEU A 472 7.78 9.54 -23.08
CA LEU A 472 6.52 10.14 -23.57
C LEU A 472 6.15 9.63 -24.97
N ALA A 473 7.14 9.41 -25.85
CA ALA A 473 6.89 8.80 -27.17
C ALA A 473 6.39 7.35 -27.03
N SER A 474 6.98 6.55 -26.14
CA SER A 474 6.53 5.16 -25.88
C SER A 474 5.08 5.11 -25.34
N ALA A 475 4.72 6.05 -24.46
CA ALA A 475 3.36 6.16 -23.94
C ALA A 475 2.34 6.45 -25.06
N ARG A 476 2.65 7.37 -25.98
CA ARG A 476 1.81 7.66 -27.14
C ARG A 476 1.63 6.45 -28.07
N ILE A 477 2.71 5.70 -28.33
CA ILE A 477 2.66 4.48 -29.15
C ILE A 477 1.78 3.41 -28.46
N THR A 478 1.94 3.24 -27.15
CA THR A 478 1.15 2.28 -26.37
C THR A 478 -0.34 2.68 -26.34
N ALA A 479 -0.64 3.96 -26.16
CA ALA A 479 -2.02 4.48 -26.22
C ALA A 479 -2.69 4.16 -27.57
N LYS A 480 -1.96 4.36 -28.68
CA LYS A 480 -2.43 4.02 -30.04
C LYS A 480 -2.75 2.53 -30.19
N ARG A 481 -1.90 1.67 -29.66
CA ARG A 481 -2.09 0.21 -29.71
C ARG A 481 -3.26 -0.29 -28.86
N LEU A 482 -3.54 0.41 -27.74
CA LEU A 482 -4.62 0.04 -26.82
C LEU A 482 -6.00 0.53 -27.24
N ASN A 483 -6.08 1.59 -28.03
CA ASN A 483 -7.33 2.15 -28.55
C ASN A 483 -7.15 2.72 -29.97
N PRO A 484 -7.12 1.87 -31.00
CA PRO A 484 -6.93 2.30 -32.39
C PRO A 484 -8.04 3.24 -32.89
N GLU A 485 -9.28 3.05 -32.42
CA GLU A 485 -10.46 3.78 -32.91
C GLU A 485 -10.55 5.23 -32.37
N ALA A 486 -10.02 5.51 -31.18
CA ALA A 486 -10.09 6.86 -30.57
C ALA A 486 -9.15 7.89 -31.23
N LEU A 487 -8.41 7.52 -32.28
CA LEU A 487 -7.47 8.37 -33.02
C LEU A 487 -7.89 8.55 -34.50
N ALA A 488 -8.95 7.87 -34.90
CA ALA A 488 -9.57 8.04 -36.22
C ALA A 488 -10.74 9.04 -36.20
N ALA A 489 -11.11 9.51 -35.01
CA ALA A 489 -12.08 10.56 -34.75
C ALA A 489 -11.39 11.85 -34.23
#